data_5940eba00ec10b79530c4b50eab8db2e
#
_entry.id   5940eba00ec10b79530c4b50eab8db2e
#
_cell.length_a   1.000
_cell.length_b   1.000
_cell.length_c   1.000
_cell.angle_alpha   90.00
_cell.angle_beta   90.00
_cell.angle_gamma   90.00
#
_symmetry.space_group_name_H-M   'P 1'
#
loop_
_entity.id
_entity.type
_entity.pdbx_description
1 polymer ?
#
loop_
_entity_poly.entity_id
_entity_poly.type
_entity_poly.pdbx_seq_one_letter_code
_entity_poly.pdbx_strand_id
1 'polypeptide(L)'
;MWYYNNEEYKDTPEEYQGFVYEITELSTGKKYIGKKNFWRPKTLPKNSRRSRRVKTRVESDWREYYGSNVALQRLVEEHGSDGYKRVILHLCKTKGEMSYMEAKLQFMFDVLLSDEYYNEFIGCKIHSRHISKLKENF
;
A
#
# COMPACT_ATOMS: atom_id res chain seq x y z
N MET A 1 -3.91 9.48 9.85
CA MET A 1 -5.17 8.71 9.87
C MET A 1 -5.47 8.18 8.49
N TRP A 2 -5.85 6.92 8.39
CA TRP A 2 -6.26 6.29 7.13
C TRP A 2 -7.78 6.18 7.06
N TYR A 3 -8.34 6.29 5.86
CA TYR A 3 -9.77 6.14 5.60
C TYR A 3 -10.04 5.02 4.59
N TYR A 4 -11.11 4.28 4.80
CA TYR A 4 -11.62 3.28 3.87
C TYR A 4 -13.14 3.39 3.82
N ASN A 5 -13.71 3.56 2.62
CA ASN A 5 -15.15 3.79 2.44
C ASN A 5 -15.71 4.92 3.33
N ASN A 6 -14.95 6.04 3.40
CA ASN A 6 -15.28 7.23 4.19
C ASN A 6 -15.27 7.05 5.70
N GLU A 7 -14.78 5.91 6.20
CA GLU A 7 -14.63 5.65 7.62
C GLU A 7 -13.15 5.52 8.00
N GLU A 8 -12.81 5.91 9.21
CA GLU A 8 -11.46 5.74 9.71
C GLU A 8 -11.09 4.27 9.82
N TYR A 9 -9.91 3.92 9.31
CA TYR A 9 -9.40 2.54 9.30
C TYR A 9 -8.20 2.44 10.24
N LYS A 10 -8.36 1.78 11.39
CA LYS A 10 -7.38 1.80 12.48
C LYS A 10 -6.67 0.48 12.71
N ASP A 11 -7.37 -0.63 12.59
CA ASP A 11 -6.87 -1.93 13.01
C ASP A 11 -6.27 -2.71 11.83
N THR A 12 -5.16 -3.39 12.10
CA THR A 12 -4.50 -4.22 11.11
C THR A 12 -5.32 -5.48 10.87
N PRO A 13 -5.86 -5.69 9.64
CA PRO A 13 -6.70 -6.85 9.37
C PRO A 13 -5.87 -8.11 9.17
N GLU A 14 -6.25 -9.21 9.79
CA GLU A 14 -5.54 -10.47 9.64
C GLU A 14 -5.72 -11.10 8.25
N GLU A 15 -6.89 -10.89 7.63
CA GLU A 15 -7.25 -11.49 6.35
C GLU A 15 -6.68 -10.79 5.13
N TYR A 16 -6.10 -9.60 5.30
CA TYR A 16 -5.50 -8.83 4.20
C TYR A 16 -4.00 -8.68 4.36
N GLN A 17 -3.26 -8.88 3.27
CA GLN A 17 -1.81 -8.72 3.24
C GLN A 17 -1.40 -7.25 3.18
N GLY A 18 -2.17 -6.45 2.46
CA GLY A 18 -1.87 -5.04 2.25
C GLY A 18 -2.98 -4.33 1.51
N PHE A 19 -2.66 -3.15 1.01
CA PHE A 19 -3.65 -2.30 0.37
C PHE A 19 -3.03 -1.40 -0.69
N VAL A 20 -3.89 -0.95 -1.60
CA VAL A 20 -3.58 0.11 -2.56
C VAL A 20 -4.21 1.39 -2.03
N TYR A 21 -3.49 2.49 -2.08
CA TYR A 21 -3.89 3.74 -1.46
C TYR A 21 -3.73 4.94 -2.37
N GLU A 22 -4.40 6.02 -1.99
CA GLU A 22 -4.23 7.35 -2.56
C GLU A 22 -3.94 8.35 -1.46
N ILE A 23 -2.86 9.11 -1.63
CA ILE A 23 -2.53 10.23 -0.74
C ILE A 23 -2.80 11.51 -1.51
N THR A 24 -3.55 12.43 -0.91
CA THR A 24 -3.89 13.71 -1.52
C THR A 24 -3.30 14.84 -0.69
N GLU A 25 -2.54 15.74 -1.35
CA GLU A 25 -2.13 17.00 -0.77
C GLU A 25 -3.32 17.95 -0.85
N LEU A 26 -3.85 18.36 0.30
CA LEU A 26 -5.11 19.10 0.36
C LEU A 26 -5.00 20.53 -0.20
N SER A 27 -3.81 21.15 -0.10
CA SER A 27 -3.59 22.52 -0.58
C SER A 27 -3.60 22.62 -2.10
N THR A 28 -3.17 21.59 -2.82
CA THR A 28 -3.04 21.58 -4.28
C THR A 28 -3.98 20.61 -4.98
N GLY A 29 -4.48 19.61 -4.26
CA GLY A 29 -5.20 18.48 -4.83
C GLY A 29 -4.31 17.43 -5.49
N LYS A 30 -2.98 17.61 -5.43
CA LYS A 30 -2.04 16.68 -6.05
C LYS A 30 -1.98 15.37 -5.29
N LYS A 31 -1.89 14.24 -6.01
CA LYS A 31 -2.10 12.90 -5.48
C LYS A 31 -0.95 11.95 -5.76
N TYR A 32 -0.92 10.86 -5.02
CA TYR A 32 -0.01 9.76 -5.23
C TYR A 32 -0.74 8.44 -4.99
N ILE A 33 -0.63 7.49 -5.91
CA ILE A 33 -1.19 6.14 -5.77
C ILE A 33 -0.05 5.15 -5.60
N GLY A 34 -0.13 4.34 -4.55
CA GLY A 34 0.86 3.32 -4.24
C GLY A 34 0.26 2.13 -3.52
N LYS A 35 1.11 1.26 -3.05
CA LYS A 35 0.72 0.09 -2.26
C LYS A 35 1.55 0.01 -0.97
N LYS A 36 0.97 -0.61 0.04
CA LYS A 36 1.65 -0.82 1.32
C LYS A 36 1.21 -2.15 1.93
N ASN A 37 2.17 -2.87 2.48
CA ASN A 37 1.88 -4.09 3.24
C ASN A 37 1.37 -3.72 4.64
N PHE A 38 0.35 -4.44 5.11
CA PHE A 38 -0.01 -4.44 6.53
C PHE A 38 0.99 -5.28 7.33
N TRP A 39 1.50 -6.34 6.71
CA TRP A 39 2.33 -7.35 7.35
C TRP A 39 3.69 -7.43 6.66
N ARG A 40 4.74 -7.57 7.45
CA ARG A 40 6.08 -7.85 6.94
C ARG A 40 6.56 -9.20 7.48
N PRO A 41 7.38 -9.93 6.71
CA PRO A 41 7.88 -11.22 7.17
C PRO A 41 8.87 -11.06 8.31
N LYS A 42 8.87 -12.02 9.22
CA LYS A 42 9.87 -12.16 10.28
C LYS A 42 10.25 -13.63 10.39
N THR A 43 11.54 -13.89 10.49
CA THR A 43 12.05 -15.24 10.70
C THR A 43 12.50 -15.37 12.16
N LEU A 44 11.92 -16.33 12.88
CA LEU A 44 12.33 -16.66 14.23
C LEU A 44 13.53 -17.61 14.17
N PRO A 45 14.62 -17.33 14.93
CA PRO A 45 15.80 -18.21 14.93
C PRO A 45 15.53 -19.54 15.61
N LYS A 46 16.40 -20.52 15.37
CA LYS A 46 16.38 -21.79 16.10
C LYS A 46 16.61 -21.55 17.59
N ASN A 47 15.97 -22.35 18.44
CA ASN A 47 16.22 -22.35 19.88
C ASN A 47 15.98 -23.76 20.43
N SER A 48 16.02 -23.91 21.76
CA SER A 48 15.82 -25.19 22.44
C SER A 48 14.49 -25.86 22.18
N ARG A 49 13.49 -25.10 21.77
CA ARG A 49 12.13 -25.59 21.46
C ARG A 49 11.91 -25.78 19.96
N ARG A 50 12.77 -25.21 19.12
CA ARG A 50 12.66 -25.26 17.68
C ARG A 50 13.94 -25.77 17.06
N SER A 51 13.84 -26.87 16.32
CA SER A 51 14.98 -27.45 15.62
C SER A 51 15.34 -26.72 14.32
N ARG A 52 14.46 -25.82 13.85
CA ARG A 52 14.65 -25.05 12.61
C ARG A 52 14.05 -23.66 12.74
N ARG A 53 14.41 -22.76 11.81
CA ARG A 53 13.84 -21.43 11.74
C ARG A 53 12.36 -21.51 11.40
N VAL A 54 11.55 -20.67 12.05
CA VAL A 54 10.12 -20.56 11.81
C VAL A 54 9.85 -19.20 11.18
N LYS A 55 9.14 -19.20 10.05
CA LYS A 55 8.69 -17.97 9.39
C LYS A 55 7.38 -17.51 10.01
N THR A 56 7.30 -16.25 10.32
CA THR A 56 6.09 -15.60 10.83
C THR A 56 5.98 -14.20 10.24
N ARG A 57 4.98 -13.46 10.66
CA ARG A 57 4.77 -12.09 10.20
C ARG A 57 4.54 -11.15 11.37
N VAL A 58 4.88 -9.89 11.18
CA VAL A 58 4.64 -8.82 12.15
C VAL A 58 4.03 -7.61 11.43
N GLU A 59 3.35 -6.76 12.17
CA GLU A 59 2.79 -5.54 11.61
C GLU A 59 3.89 -4.65 11.03
N SER A 60 3.59 -4.02 9.89
CA SER A 60 4.44 -3.00 9.30
C SER A 60 4.19 -1.64 9.97
N ASP A 61 4.87 -0.61 9.50
CA ASP A 61 4.67 0.78 9.90
C ASP A 61 3.56 1.49 9.12
N TRP A 62 2.56 0.75 8.64
CA TRP A 62 1.54 1.29 7.74
C TRP A 62 0.77 2.48 8.31
N ARG A 63 0.58 2.55 9.62
CA ARG A 63 -0.20 3.65 10.23
C ARG A 63 0.47 5.00 10.05
N GLU A 64 1.81 5.05 10.06
CA GLU A 64 2.61 6.27 9.92
C GLU A 64 3.11 6.51 8.49
N TYR A 65 2.77 5.64 7.57
CA TYR A 65 3.32 5.64 6.21
C TYR A 65 2.66 6.69 5.31
N TYR A 66 3.47 7.48 4.62
CA TYR A 66 3.04 8.54 3.70
C TYR A 66 3.58 8.35 2.27
N GLY A 67 3.72 7.12 1.84
CA GLY A 67 4.13 6.80 0.47
C GLY A 67 5.64 6.63 0.30
N SER A 68 6.03 6.14 -0.87
CA SER A 68 7.43 5.90 -1.23
C SER A 68 8.04 7.00 -2.11
N ASN A 69 7.25 7.96 -2.56
CA ASN A 69 7.74 9.08 -3.38
C ASN A 69 8.54 10.05 -2.51
N VAL A 70 9.80 10.28 -2.88
CA VAL A 70 10.71 11.11 -2.09
C VAL A 70 10.25 12.56 -1.99
N ALA A 71 9.72 13.13 -3.07
CA ALA A 71 9.21 14.51 -3.07
C ALA A 71 8.04 14.65 -2.12
N LEU A 72 7.10 13.70 -2.14
CA LEU A 72 5.96 13.71 -1.24
C LEU A 72 6.38 13.54 0.22
N GLN A 73 7.31 12.63 0.50
CA GLN A 73 7.83 12.43 1.85
C GLN A 73 8.46 13.71 2.42
N ARG A 74 9.24 14.42 1.61
CA ARG A 74 9.85 15.70 2.02
C ARG A 74 8.81 16.76 2.33
N LEU A 75 7.75 16.85 1.51
CA LEU A 75 6.67 17.81 1.74
C LEU A 75 5.93 17.52 3.05
N VAL A 76 5.68 16.25 3.35
CA VAL A 76 5.04 15.85 4.60
C VAL A 76 5.92 16.20 5.81
N GLU A 77 7.23 15.98 5.71
CA GLU A 77 8.18 16.31 6.78
C GLU A 77 8.26 17.83 7.01
N GLU A 78 8.28 18.63 5.93
CA GLU A 78 8.41 20.09 6.01
C GLU A 78 7.13 20.78 6.49
N HIS A 79 5.96 20.30 6.05
CA HIS A 79 4.68 20.99 6.26
C HIS A 79 3.76 20.29 7.26
N GLY A 80 4.17 19.12 7.77
CA GLY A 80 3.36 18.32 8.69
C GLY A 80 2.33 17.46 7.97
N SER A 81 1.81 16.48 8.68
CA SER A 81 0.89 15.48 8.12
C SER A 81 -0.56 15.93 7.96
N ASP A 82 -0.94 17.04 8.61
CA ASP A 82 -2.33 17.53 8.63
C ASP A 82 -2.83 18.00 7.26
N GLY A 83 -1.92 18.37 6.38
CA GLY A 83 -2.24 18.81 5.02
C GLY A 83 -2.44 17.69 4.01
N TYR A 84 -2.47 16.43 4.46
CA TYR A 84 -2.52 15.25 3.58
C TYR A 84 -3.62 14.31 4.01
N LYS A 85 -4.40 13.82 3.04
CA LYS A 85 -5.44 12.83 3.27
C LYS A 85 -5.02 11.49 2.68
N ARG A 86 -5.10 10.43 3.48
CA ARG A 86 -4.74 9.07 3.06
C ARG A 86 -5.98 8.20 3.00
N VAL A 87 -6.23 7.62 1.83
CA VAL A 87 -7.41 6.79 1.58
C VAL A 87 -6.98 5.43 1.05
N ILE A 88 -7.53 4.37 1.62
CA ILE A 88 -7.38 3.02 1.11
C ILE A 88 -8.36 2.84 -0.04
N LEU A 89 -7.85 2.51 -1.23
CA LEU A 89 -8.66 2.28 -2.42
C LEU A 89 -9.09 0.82 -2.55
N HIS A 90 -8.20 -0.10 -2.17
CA HIS A 90 -8.46 -1.53 -2.31
C HIS A 90 -7.68 -2.34 -1.28
N LEU A 91 -8.37 -3.22 -0.56
CA LEU A 91 -7.75 -4.16 0.37
C LEU A 91 -7.37 -5.44 -0.39
N CYS A 92 -6.14 -5.90 -0.22
CA CYS A 92 -5.58 -7.00 -0.98
C CYS A 92 -5.20 -8.18 -0.08
N LYS A 93 -5.57 -9.38 -0.49
CA LYS A 93 -5.28 -10.60 0.28
C LYS A 93 -3.87 -11.13 0.06
N THR A 94 -3.26 -10.82 -1.08
CA THR A 94 -1.93 -11.29 -1.46
C THR A 94 -1.07 -10.17 -2.02
N LYS A 95 0.26 -10.36 -2.02
CA LYS A 95 1.19 -9.42 -2.65
C LYS A 95 0.97 -9.32 -4.16
N GLY A 96 0.57 -10.42 -4.81
CA GLY A 96 0.23 -10.41 -6.22
C GLY A 96 -0.97 -9.54 -6.53
N GLU A 97 -2.02 -9.61 -5.71
CA GLU A 97 -3.18 -8.72 -5.83
C GLU A 97 -2.80 -7.26 -5.65
N MET A 98 -1.92 -6.97 -4.67
CA MET A 98 -1.43 -5.61 -4.43
C MET A 98 -0.77 -5.04 -5.68
N SER A 99 0.14 -5.80 -6.30
CA SER A 99 0.84 -5.35 -7.50
C SER A 99 -0.10 -5.15 -8.69
N TYR A 100 -1.05 -6.08 -8.87
CA TYR A 100 -2.04 -5.98 -9.94
C TYR A 100 -2.95 -4.77 -9.77
N MET A 101 -3.52 -4.61 -8.58
CA MET A 101 -4.46 -3.52 -8.32
C MET A 101 -3.78 -2.15 -8.32
N GLU A 102 -2.55 -2.06 -7.82
CA GLU A 102 -1.78 -0.82 -7.89
C GLU A 102 -1.58 -0.39 -9.34
N ALA A 103 -1.05 -1.29 -10.17
CA ALA A 103 -0.80 -0.99 -11.58
C ALA A 103 -2.10 -0.65 -12.32
N LYS A 104 -3.16 -1.43 -12.08
CA LYS A 104 -4.46 -1.20 -12.69
C LYS A 104 -5.00 0.19 -12.38
N LEU A 105 -4.99 0.60 -11.12
CA LEU A 105 -5.50 1.91 -10.71
C LEU A 105 -4.60 3.04 -11.21
N GLN A 106 -3.29 2.84 -11.21
CA GLN A 106 -2.35 3.83 -11.76
C GLN A 106 -2.58 4.07 -13.25
N PHE A 107 -2.84 3.02 -14.03
CA PHE A 107 -3.20 3.17 -15.44
C PHE A 107 -4.59 3.77 -15.63
N MET A 108 -5.57 3.34 -14.85
CA MET A 108 -6.94 3.85 -14.94
C MET A 108 -7.02 5.36 -14.69
N PHE A 109 -6.22 5.85 -13.76
CA PHE A 109 -6.19 7.28 -13.43
C PHE A 109 -5.14 8.07 -14.21
N ASP A 110 -4.42 7.43 -15.13
CA ASP A 110 -3.40 8.07 -15.97
C ASP A 110 -2.36 8.85 -15.17
N VAL A 111 -1.88 8.26 -14.08
CA VAL A 111 -1.03 8.97 -13.10
C VAL A 111 0.28 9.50 -13.70
N LEU A 112 0.80 8.89 -14.77
CA LEU A 112 2.03 9.35 -15.42
C LEU A 112 1.77 10.44 -16.46
N LEU A 113 0.54 10.55 -16.94
CA LEU A 113 0.15 11.52 -17.96
C LEU A 113 -0.45 12.80 -17.39
N SER A 114 -0.80 12.78 -16.11
CA SER A 114 -1.45 13.88 -15.42
C SER A 114 -0.50 14.62 -14.51
N ASP A 115 -0.50 15.96 -14.57
CA ASP A 115 0.26 16.80 -13.65
C ASP A 115 -0.32 16.81 -12.23
N GLU A 116 -1.47 16.19 -12.03
CA GLU A 116 -2.14 16.09 -10.74
C GLU A 116 -1.59 14.98 -9.84
N TYR A 117 -0.60 14.19 -10.34
CA TYR A 117 -0.04 13.06 -9.61
C TYR A 117 1.46 13.22 -9.40
N TYR A 118 1.94 12.77 -8.24
CA TYR A 118 3.37 12.68 -7.92
C TYR A 118 4.04 11.45 -8.51
N ASN A 119 3.28 10.49 -9.03
CA ASN A 119 3.81 9.25 -9.56
C ASN A 119 4.76 9.49 -10.75
N GLU A 120 5.93 8.85 -10.72
CA GLU A 120 6.97 9.00 -11.74
C GLU A 120 7.12 7.76 -12.62
N PHE A 121 6.68 6.60 -12.13
CA PHE A 121 6.75 5.35 -12.89
C PHE A 121 5.67 4.39 -12.47
N ILE A 122 5.36 3.43 -13.35
CA ILE A 122 4.52 2.27 -13.04
C ILE A 122 5.37 1.03 -13.31
N GLY A 123 5.66 0.27 -12.23
CA GLY A 123 6.48 -0.92 -12.37
C GLY A 123 5.82 -2.10 -11.69
N CYS A 124 5.53 -3.15 -12.47
CA CYS A 124 5.01 -4.39 -11.92
C CYS A 124 5.39 -5.56 -12.81
N LYS A 125 5.56 -6.73 -12.18
CA LYS A 125 5.70 -8.00 -12.87
C LYS A 125 4.67 -8.94 -12.29
N ILE A 126 3.62 -9.24 -13.06
CA ILE A 126 2.46 -9.97 -12.59
C ILE A 126 2.25 -11.20 -13.47
N HIS A 127 2.16 -12.38 -12.85
CA HIS A 127 1.79 -13.61 -13.51
C HIS A 127 0.33 -13.93 -13.16
N SER A 128 -0.39 -14.59 -14.07
CA SER A 128 -1.80 -14.95 -13.87
C SER A 128 -2.04 -15.72 -12.56
N ARG A 129 -1.08 -16.53 -12.12
CA ARG A 129 -1.17 -17.25 -10.84
C ARG A 129 -1.22 -16.33 -9.61
N HIS A 130 -0.63 -15.12 -9.72
CA HIS A 130 -0.62 -14.14 -8.62
C HIS A 130 -1.99 -13.56 -8.34
N ILE A 131 -2.89 -13.61 -9.31
CA ILE A 131 -4.23 -13.04 -9.24
C ILE A 131 -5.34 -14.06 -9.40
N SER A 132 -5.01 -15.34 -9.18
CA SER A 132 -5.96 -16.44 -9.35
C SER A 132 -7.24 -16.25 -8.53
N LYS A 133 -7.12 -15.71 -7.32
CA LYS A 133 -8.27 -15.44 -6.45
C LYS A 133 -9.12 -14.27 -6.93
N LEU A 134 -8.51 -13.28 -7.58
CA LEU A 134 -9.26 -12.18 -8.19
C LEU A 134 -10.06 -12.64 -9.39
N LYS A 135 -9.57 -13.64 -10.13
CA LYS A 135 -10.29 -14.23 -11.27
C LYS A 135 -11.68 -14.74 -10.90
N GLU A 136 -11.85 -15.23 -9.68
CA GLU A 136 -13.13 -15.74 -9.21
C GLU A 136 -14.20 -14.64 -9.12
N ASN A 137 -13.78 -13.37 -9.08
CA ASN A 137 -14.66 -12.20 -8.94
C ASN A 137 -14.89 -11.44 -10.24
N PHE A 138 -14.36 -11.95 -11.34
CA PHE A 138 -14.50 -11.32 -12.66
C PHE A 138 -15.30 -12.21 -13.64
#